data_2da7ba21394e0b9eeea11535c7b4082a
#
_entry.id   2da7ba21394e0b9eeea11535c7b4082a
#
_cell.length_a   1.000
_cell.length_b   1.000
_cell.length_c   1.000
_cell.angle_alpha   90.00
_cell.angle_beta   90.00
_cell.angle_gamma   90.00
#
_symmetry.space_group_name_H-M   'P 1'
#
loop_
_entity.id
_entity.type
_entity.pdbx_description
1 polymer ?
#
loop_
_entity_poly.entity_id
_entity_poly.type
_entity_poly.pdbx_seq_one_letter_code
_entity_poly.pdbx_strand_id
1 'polypeptide(L)'
;MRAGAVWCGLVLGAVVYAQGIPLVDLSADTARQVVVDREAGQYIGHPTTVLLEDGKTLLIVYPRGHGAGPITMKRSLDGGRTWSDRLAVPDNWSTSKETPTIYRVIDKAGTKRLILFSGLYPIRMASSEDDGTTWTPLAPIGDFGGIVAMASLERLKNGDYMALFHDDGRFFRDAGKKGVFVVYKTISRDGGRTWGAPEAIASRPDVDLCEPGLVRSPDGKQIAVLLRENRRAKHSFVITSDDEGVTWSEPREVALSLTGDRHVAKYAKDGRLFVTFRDMAAGSETKGDWVGWVGNYDDIVKGRTGQYRVRLMDNTDDWDSAYPGLERLPDGSFVTTTYGHWTKGEQPYIVSVRFTLAELDTRARTLIR
;
A
#
# COMPACT_ATOMS: atom_id res chain seq x y z
N MET A 1 -66.06 3.89 27.43
CA MET A 1 -64.77 3.23 27.20
C MET A 1 -64.21 3.72 25.86
N ARG A 2 -63.21 4.58 25.87
CA ARG A 2 -62.55 5.06 24.66
C ARG A 2 -61.14 4.44 24.66
N ALA A 3 -60.85 3.58 23.66
CA ALA A 3 -59.56 2.99 23.47
C ALA A 3 -58.58 3.99 22.83
N GLY A 4 -57.53 4.34 23.55
CA GLY A 4 -56.45 5.17 23.03
C GLY A 4 -55.45 4.31 22.28
N ALA A 5 -55.27 4.59 21.00
CA ALA A 5 -54.20 3.98 20.18
C ALA A 5 -52.88 4.62 20.53
N VAL A 6 -51.93 3.86 21.06
CA VAL A 6 -50.55 4.25 21.25
C VAL A 6 -49.82 4.06 19.92
N TRP A 7 -49.42 5.17 19.29
CA TRP A 7 -48.51 5.15 18.14
C TRP A 7 -47.07 5.03 18.66
N CYS A 8 -46.47 3.86 18.44
CA CYS A 8 -45.06 3.66 18.68
C CYS A 8 -44.30 4.17 17.43
N GLY A 9 -43.82 5.39 17.47
CA GLY A 9 -42.98 5.94 16.42
C GLY A 9 -41.61 5.27 16.47
N LEU A 10 -41.29 4.49 15.44
CA LEU A 10 -39.89 4.06 15.18
C LEU A 10 -39.08 5.31 14.84
N VAL A 11 -38.25 5.77 15.78
CA VAL A 11 -37.18 6.71 15.49
C VAL A 11 -36.06 5.93 14.80
N LEU A 12 -36.02 5.98 13.48
CA LEU A 12 -34.86 5.56 12.71
C LEU A 12 -33.71 6.53 13.07
N GLY A 13 -32.90 6.15 14.03
CA GLY A 13 -31.66 6.85 14.32
C GLY A 13 -30.75 6.82 13.09
N ALA A 14 -30.44 7.98 12.53
CA ALA A 14 -29.42 8.08 11.49
C ALA A 14 -28.09 7.58 12.07
N VAL A 15 -27.51 6.55 11.47
CA VAL A 15 -26.16 6.08 11.82
C VAL A 15 -25.19 7.17 11.37
N VAL A 16 -24.58 7.86 12.32
CA VAL A 16 -23.55 8.88 12.06
C VAL A 16 -22.21 8.16 12.02
N TYR A 17 -21.61 8.04 10.86
CA TYR A 17 -20.25 7.52 10.70
C TYR A 17 -19.21 8.55 11.12
N ALA A 18 -18.23 8.16 11.92
CA ALA A 18 -17.19 9.06 12.44
C ALA A 18 -16.41 9.80 11.34
N GLN A 19 -16.35 9.24 10.12
CA GLN A 19 -15.68 9.83 8.96
C GLN A 19 -16.65 10.32 7.86
N GLY A 20 -17.94 10.41 8.17
CA GLY A 20 -18.97 10.95 7.27
C GLY A 20 -19.36 10.05 6.10
N ILE A 21 -18.83 8.80 6.01
CA ILE A 21 -19.15 7.82 4.98
C ILE A 21 -19.33 6.42 5.60
N PRO A 22 -20.11 5.50 4.95
CA PRO A 22 -20.33 4.16 5.47
C PRO A 22 -19.04 3.37 5.71
N LEU A 23 -19.03 2.53 6.76
CA LEU A 23 -17.98 1.57 7.04
C LEU A 23 -18.52 0.14 6.87
N VAL A 24 -18.03 -0.56 5.85
CA VAL A 24 -18.28 -1.99 5.66
C VAL A 24 -17.27 -2.77 6.51
N ASP A 25 -17.72 -3.58 7.44
CA ASP A 25 -16.83 -4.38 8.28
C ASP A 25 -16.74 -5.83 7.75
N LEU A 26 -15.54 -6.29 7.42
CA LEU A 26 -15.20 -7.65 7.00
C LEU A 26 -14.39 -8.41 8.05
N SER A 27 -14.03 -7.78 9.18
CA SER A 27 -13.08 -8.35 10.14
C SER A 27 -13.54 -9.69 10.74
N ALA A 28 -14.85 -9.87 10.92
CA ALA A 28 -15.44 -11.11 11.43
C ALA A 28 -15.65 -12.18 10.34
N ASP A 29 -15.45 -11.88 9.05
CA ASP A 29 -15.68 -12.80 7.93
C ASP A 29 -14.43 -13.65 7.67
N THR A 30 -14.18 -14.60 8.57
CA THR A 30 -12.97 -15.43 8.56
C THR A 30 -12.84 -16.34 7.33
N ALA A 31 -13.95 -16.64 6.64
CA ALA A 31 -13.94 -17.47 5.43
C ALA A 31 -13.15 -16.85 4.27
N ARG A 32 -12.92 -15.53 4.28
CA ARG A 32 -12.13 -14.83 3.27
C ARG A 32 -10.68 -14.57 3.69
N GLN A 33 -10.32 -14.91 4.93
CA GLN A 33 -9.00 -14.68 5.49
C GLN A 33 -8.11 -15.90 5.26
N VAL A 34 -7.01 -15.72 4.53
CA VAL A 34 -6.03 -16.77 4.25
C VAL A 34 -4.74 -16.42 4.95
N VAL A 35 -4.29 -17.25 5.89
CA VAL A 35 -2.98 -17.10 6.51
C VAL A 35 -1.90 -17.38 5.46
N VAL A 36 -1.10 -16.37 5.17
CA VAL A 36 0.00 -16.48 4.19
C VAL A 36 1.25 -17.04 4.84
N ASP A 37 1.64 -16.45 5.99
CA ASP A 37 2.75 -16.94 6.80
C ASP A 37 2.55 -16.55 8.27
N ARG A 38 2.84 -17.49 9.16
CA ARG A 38 2.75 -17.36 10.62
C ARG A 38 3.75 -18.29 11.26
N GLU A 39 4.52 -17.80 12.22
CA GLU A 39 5.50 -18.57 12.96
C GLU A 39 5.43 -18.16 14.44
N ALA A 40 5.30 -19.12 15.32
CA ALA A 40 5.17 -18.87 16.75
C ALA A 40 6.39 -18.11 17.31
N GLY A 41 6.15 -16.98 17.99
CA GLY A 41 7.19 -16.15 18.58
C GLY A 41 7.99 -15.29 17.59
N GLN A 42 7.76 -15.41 16.29
CA GLN A 42 8.46 -14.67 15.26
C GLN A 42 7.58 -13.53 14.69
N TYR A 43 8.12 -12.31 14.68
CA TYR A 43 7.51 -11.20 13.96
C TYR A 43 7.63 -11.44 12.45
N ILE A 44 6.50 -11.44 11.73
CA ILE A 44 6.43 -11.54 10.27
C ILE A 44 5.55 -10.39 9.77
N GLY A 45 6.12 -9.46 9.00
CA GLY A 45 5.38 -8.27 8.61
C GLY A 45 5.87 -7.59 7.34
N HIS A 46 5.27 -6.47 7.02
CA HIS A 46 5.62 -5.56 5.92
C HIS A 46 5.69 -6.23 4.53
N PRO A 47 4.66 -7.00 4.12
CA PRO A 47 4.68 -7.67 2.83
C PRO A 47 4.46 -6.69 1.67
N THR A 48 5.01 -7.04 0.50
CA THR A 48 4.58 -6.50 -0.79
C THR A 48 4.31 -7.62 -1.77
N THR A 49 3.39 -7.41 -2.70
CA THR A 49 2.94 -8.42 -3.65
C THR A 49 3.11 -7.97 -5.09
N VAL A 50 3.15 -8.93 -6.00
CA VAL A 50 3.06 -8.70 -7.44
C VAL A 50 2.27 -9.83 -8.09
N LEU A 51 1.33 -9.47 -8.98
CA LEU A 51 0.58 -10.40 -9.83
C LEU A 51 1.31 -10.56 -11.16
N LEU A 52 1.51 -11.80 -11.60
CA LEU A 52 2.08 -12.10 -12.91
C LEU A 52 1.01 -12.02 -14.01
N GLU A 53 1.46 -12.02 -15.27
CA GLU A 53 0.60 -11.83 -16.45
C GLU A 53 -0.34 -13.00 -16.73
N ASP A 54 -0.13 -14.17 -16.11
CA ASP A 54 -1.09 -15.28 -16.15
C ASP A 54 -2.39 -14.99 -15.38
N GLY A 55 -2.42 -13.87 -14.65
CA GLY A 55 -3.57 -13.38 -13.92
C GLY A 55 -3.94 -14.17 -12.67
N LYS A 56 -3.10 -15.09 -12.23
CA LYS A 56 -3.36 -15.95 -11.06
C LYS A 56 -2.14 -16.19 -10.17
N THR A 57 -0.93 -16.14 -10.73
CA THR A 57 0.30 -16.29 -9.94
C THR A 57 0.63 -15.01 -9.23
N LEU A 58 0.70 -15.08 -7.90
CA LEU A 58 1.12 -14.01 -7.01
C LEU A 58 2.45 -14.37 -6.36
N LEU A 59 3.36 -13.40 -6.30
CA LEU A 59 4.53 -13.48 -5.43
C LEU A 59 4.38 -12.49 -4.30
N ILE A 60 4.88 -12.88 -3.13
CA ILE A 60 4.94 -12.05 -1.94
C ILE A 60 6.34 -12.10 -1.35
N VAL A 61 6.84 -10.92 -0.94
CA VAL A 61 8.10 -10.79 -0.22
C VAL A 61 7.87 -10.00 1.06
N TYR A 62 8.57 -10.37 2.13
CA TYR A 62 8.45 -9.74 3.45
C TYR A 62 9.67 -10.03 4.31
N PRO A 63 10.01 -9.17 5.30
CA PRO A 63 11.07 -9.45 6.24
C PRO A 63 10.58 -10.32 7.41
N ARG A 64 11.51 -11.02 8.04
CA ARG A 64 11.30 -11.68 9.34
C ARG A 64 11.76 -10.75 10.46
N GLY A 65 10.95 -9.72 10.73
CA GLY A 65 11.18 -8.67 11.72
C GLY A 65 10.39 -7.42 11.37
N HIS A 66 10.33 -6.46 12.29
CA HIS A 66 9.64 -5.20 12.07
C HIS A 66 10.38 -4.33 11.04
N GLY A 67 9.93 -4.36 9.79
CA GLY A 67 10.53 -3.62 8.68
C GLY A 67 11.94 -4.05 8.29
N ALA A 68 12.57 -4.97 9.00
CA ALA A 68 13.96 -5.37 8.79
C ALA A 68 14.14 -6.89 9.01
N GLY A 69 15.29 -7.42 8.55
CA GLY A 69 15.65 -8.83 8.72
C GLY A 69 15.62 -9.62 7.41
N PRO A 70 15.87 -10.92 7.48
CA PRO A 70 15.93 -11.79 6.31
C PRO A 70 14.66 -11.68 5.46
N ILE A 71 14.84 -11.42 4.16
CA ILE A 71 13.72 -11.41 3.21
C ILE A 71 13.27 -12.84 2.94
N THR A 72 11.99 -13.05 3.06
CA THR A 72 11.30 -14.31 2.75
C THR A 72 10.40 -14.11 1.54
N MET A 73 10.24 -15.16 0.73
CA MET A 73 9.36 -15.17 -0.44
C MET A 73 8.43 -16.38 -0.42
N LYS A 74 7.16 -16.18 -0.80
CA LYS A 74 6.20 -17.27 -1.06
C LYS A 74 5.48 -17.00 -2.38
N ARG A 75 4.80 -18.04 -2.90
CA ARG A 75 4.07 -18.01 -4.17
C ARG A 75 2.67 -18.57 -3.98
N SER A 76 1.69 -17.94 -4.63
CA SER A 76 0.36 -18.49 -4.86
C SER A 76 0.19 -18.76 -6.35
N LEU A 77 -0.44 -19.86 -6.72
CA LEU A 77 -0.75 -20.23 -8.12
C LEU A 77 -2.26 -20.14 -8.43
N ASP A 78 -3.06 -19.68 -7.48
CA ASP A 78 -4.53 -19.72 -7.51
C ASP A 78 -5.21 -18.39 -7.13
N GLY A 79 -4.49 -17.30 -7.31
CA GLY A 79 -4.99 -15.96 -6.98
C GLY A 79 -5.13 -15.71 -5.49
N GLY A 80 -4.17 -16.18 -4.70
CA GLY A 80 -4.09 -15.92 -3.26
C GLY A 80 -5.00 -16.80 -2.40
N ARG A 81 -5.58 -17.89 -2.94
CA ARG A 81 -6.37 -18.84 -2.15
C ARG A 81 -5.52 -19.78 -1.32
N THR A 82 -4.37 -20.15 -1.86
CA THR A 82 -3.35 -20.93 -1.14
C THR A 82 -1.95 -20.36 -1.42
N TRP A 83 -1.03 -20.61 -0.50
CA TRP A 83 0.35 -20.13 -0.59
C TRP A 83 1.32 -21.29 -0.38
N SER A 84 2.42 -21.28 -1.11
CA SER A 84 3.51 -22.25 -0.99
C SER A 84 4.18 -22.19 0.38
N ASP A 85 5.04 -23.16 0.67
CA ASP A 85 6.09 -22.99 1.66
C ASP A 85 7.02 -21.83 1.28
N ARG A 86 7.87 -21.39 2.21
CA ARG A 86 8.89 -20.37 1.96
C ARG A 86 9.85 -20.88 0.88
N LEU A 87 10.06 -20.07 -0.15
CA LEU A 87 10.91 -20.41 -1.29
C LEU A 87 12.38 -20.12 -0.97
N ALA A 88 13.28 -20.85 -1.65
CA ALA A 88 14.70 -20.56 -1.61
C ALA A 88 14.98 -19.17 -2.22
N VAL A 89 15.83 -18.40 -1.57
CA VAL A 89 16.25 -17.07 -1.97
C VAL A 89 17.78 -16.94 -1.84
N PRO A 90 18.43 -15.98 -2.52
CA PRO A 90 19.87 -15.77 -2.37
C PRO A 90 20.30 -15.51 -0.93
N ASP A 91 21.43 -16.07 -0.51
CA ASP A 91 21.92 -16.00 0.87
C ASP A 91 22.03 -14.57 1.43
N ASN A 92 22.43 -13.63 0.56
CA ASN A 92 22.60 -12.24 1.00
C ASN A 92 21.28 -11.46 1.20
N TRP A 93 20.11 -12.07 0.90
CA TRP A 93 18.81 -11.52 1.30
C TRP A 93 18.65 -11.53 2.83
N SER A 94 19.41 -12.38 3.53
CA SER A 94 19.52 -12.38 5.00
C SER A 94 20.06 -11.08 5.59
N THR A 95 20.76 -10.27 4.78
CA THR A 95 21.37 -9.01 5.20
C THR A 95 20.48 -7.79 4.93
N SER A 96 19.20 -7.98 4.58
CA SER A 96 18.25 -6.88 4.38
C SER A 96 18.07 -6.09 5.67
N LYS A 97 18.02 -4.75 5.52
CA LYS A 97 17.92 -3.82 6.65
C LYS A 97 16.58 -3.11 6.71
N GLU A 98 15.74 -3.30 5.67
CA GLU A 98 14.46 -2.63 5.57
C GLU A 98 13.45 -3.43 4.75
N THR A 99 12.18 -3.02 4.84
CA THR A 99 11.04 -3.55 4.11
C THR A 99 11.36 -3.78 2.63
N PRO A 100 11.29 -5.02 2.14
CA PRO A 100 11.46 -5.29 0.72
C PRO A 100 10.23 -4.84 -0.07
N THR A 101 10.46 -4.37 -1.30
CA THR A 101 9.39 -4.07 -2.26
C THR A 101 9.63 -4.81 -3.56
N ILE A 102 8.58 -5.43 -4.13
CA ILE A 102 8.66 -6.22 -5.35
C ILE A 102 7.79 -5.64 -6.45
N TYR A 103 8.32 -5.60 -7.67
CA TYR A 103 7.64 -5.07 -8.84
C TYR A 103 7.88 -5.89 -10.09
N ARG A 104 6.89 -5.91 -10.98
CA ARG A 104 7.05 -6.34 -12.37
C ARG A 104 7.41 -5.13 -13.24
N VAL A 105 8.49 -5.25 -14.00
CA VAL A 105 8.88 -4.28 -15.03
C VAL A 105 8.94 -4.94 -16.40
N ILE A 106 8.61 -4.16 -17.43
CA ILE A 106 8.67 -4.58 -18.84
C ILE A 106 9.44 -3.48 -19.57
N ASP A 107 10.61 -3.81 -20.11
CA ASP A 107 11.43 -2.84 -20.82
C ASP A 107 10.83 -2.44 -22.17
N LYS A 108 11.47 -1.51 -22.86
CA LYS A 108 10.99 -1.01 -24.18
C LYS A 108 11.02 -2.07 -25.28
N ALA A 109 11.84 -3.12 -25.10
CA ALA A 109 11.89 -4.27 -26.02
C ALA A 109 10.84 -5.35 -25.68
N GLY A 110 10.09 -5.19 -24.58
CA GLY A 110 9.10 -6.16 -24.12
C GLY A 110 9.66 -7.22 -23.17
N THR A 111 10.94 -7.16 -22.80
CA THR A 111 11.53 -8.11 -21.85
C THR A 111 10.97 -7.87 -20.46
N LYS A 112 10.44 -8.92 -19.85
CA LYS A 112 9.84 -8.90 -18.51
C LYS A 112 10.88 -9.30 -17.47
N ARG A 113 10.86 -8.60 -16.34
CA ARG A 113 11.60 -9.02 -15.16
C ARG A 113 10.85 -8.64 -13.89
N LEU A 114 11.15 -9.34 -12.82
CA LEU A 114 10.82 -8.91 -11.46
C LEU A 114 12.03 -8.18 -10.89
N ILE A 115 11.78 -7.11 -10.16
CA ILE A 115 12.78 -6.40 -9.38
C ILE A 115 12.32 -6.32 -7.93
N LEU A 116 13.28 -6.47 -7.03
CA LEU A 116 13.07 -6.39 -5.59
C LEU A 116 14.06 -5.39 -5.01
N PHE A 117 13.57 -4.46 -4.20
CA PHE A 117 14.42 -3.49 -3.50
C PHE A 117 14.50 -3.79 -2.01
N SER A 118 15.64 -3.42 -1.40
CA SER A 118 15.86 -3.40 0.04
C SER A 118 16.51 -2.05 0.41
N GLY A 119 15.88 -1.34 1.33
CA GLY A 119 16.21 0.03 1.68
C GLY A 119 17.35 0.21 2.66
N LEU A 120 17.33 1.37 3.28
CA LEU A 120 18.36 2.07 4.02
C LEU A 120 19.58 2.35 3.12
N TYR A 121 20.80 2.24 3.63
CA TYR A 121 22.01 2.60 2.87
C TYR A 121 22.93 1.41 2.70
N PRO A 122 23.43 1.19 1.47
CA PRO A 122 22.85 1.72 0.23
C PRO A 122 21.52 1.04 -0.10
N ILE A 123 20.65 1.67 -0.89
CA ILE A 123 19.52 0.96 -1.47
C ILE A 123 20.06 -0.12 -2.39
N ARG A 124 19.57 -1.35 -2.21
CA ARG A 124 19.98 -2.52 -2.98
C ARG A 124 18.81 -3.10 -3.77
N MET A 125 19.13 -3.77 -4.86
CA MET A 125 18.16 -4.41 -5.73
C MET A 125 18.59 -5.85 -6.05
N ALA A 126 17.63 -6.74 -6.19
CA ALA A 126 17.76 -8.04 -6.83
C ALA A 126 16.78 -8.12 -8.01
N SER A 127 17.07 -8.96 -9.01
CA SER A 127 16.20 -9.17 -10.17
C SER A 127 16.04 -10.65 -10.51
N SER A 128 14.90 -10.93 -11.17
CA SER A 128 14.58 -12.25 -11.74
C SER A 128 14.04 -12.07 -13.16
N GLU A 129 14.50 -12.88 -14.11
CA GLU A 129 14.00 -12.91 -15.49
C GLU A 129 13.20 -14.19 -15.81
N ASP A 130 12.93 -15.03 -14.81
CA ASP A 130 12.21 -16.30 -14.89
C ASP A 130 11.02 -16.39 -13.91
N ASP A 131 10.31 -15.26 -13.77
CA ASP A 131 9.10 -15.14 -12.94
C ASP A 131 9.32 -15.52 -11.47
N GLY A 132 10.51 -15.16 -10.94
CA GLY A 132 10.85 -15.36 -9.54
C GLY A 132 11.29 -16.77 -9.19
N THR A 133 11.68 -17.59 -10.17
CA THR A 133 12.26 -18.91 -9.93
C THR A 133 13.70 -18.80 -9.44
N THR A 134 14.49 -17.94 -10.09
CA THR A 134 15.85 -17.62 -9.66
C THR A 134 16.01 -16.11 -9.51
N TRP A 135 16.89 -15.69 -8.62
CA TRP A 135 17.14 -14.29 -8.32
C TRP A 135 18.63 -13.97 -8.25
N THR A 136 18.98 -12.77 -8.66
CA THR A 136 20.31 -12.23 -8.40
C THR A 136 20.48 -11.93 -6.90
N PRO A 137 21.72 -11.95 -6.38
CA PRO A 137 21.99 -11.36 -5.07
C PRO A 137 21.60 -9.87 -5.00
N LEU A 138 21.27 -9.36 -3.80
CA LEU A 138 21.09 -7.93 -3.56
C LEU A 138 22.40 -7.17 -3.84
N ALA A 139 22.34 -6.20 -4.76
CA ALA A 139 23.46 -5.33 -5.11
C ALA A 139 23.05 -3.85 -5.00
N PRO A 140 23.96 -2.93 -4.63
CA PRO A 140 23.68 -1.49 -4.60
C PRO A 140 23.23 -0.96 -5.97
N ILE A 141 22.24 -0.07 -5.99
CA ILE A 141 21.78 0.61 -7.22
C ILE A 141 22.41 1.98 -7.41
N GLY A 142 23.16 2.45 -6.43
CA GLY A 142 23.85 3.74 -6.41
C GLY A 142 24.41 4.04 -5.02
N ASP A 143 25.10 5.16 -4.89
CA ASP A 143 25.66 5.66 -3.63
C ASP A 143 24.64 6.55 -2.91
N PHE A 144 23.45 6.01 -2.61
CA PHE A 144 22.41 6.70 -1.87
C PHE A 144 21.57 5.73 -1.03
N GLY A 145 20.95 6.26 0.02
CA GLY A 145 20.05 5.54 0.90
C GLY A 145 18.61 6.02 0.76
N GLY A 146 17.68 5.35 1.44
CA GLY A 146 16.29 5.74 1.49
C GLY A 146 15.51 4.86 2.45
N ILE A 147 14.39 5.39 2.94
CA ILE A 147 13.51 4.73 3.90
C ILE A 147 12.25 4.30 3.16
N VAL A 148 11.76 3.08 3.46
CA VAL A 148 10.68 2.41 2.72
C VAL A 148 10.99 2.51 1.22
N ALA A 149 12.18 2.00 0.87
CA ALA A 149 12.78 2.21 -0.44
C ALA A 149 11.92 1.64 -1.54
N MET A 150 11.74 2.47 -2.56
CA MET A 150 10.86 2.23 -3.70
C MET A 150 9.44 1.86 -3.26
N ALA A 151 8.87 2.72 -2.40
CA ALA A 151 7.51 2.57 -1.88
C ALA A 151 6.47 2.44 -3.00
N SER A 152 6.72 3.04 -4.14
CA SER A 152 5.93 2.86 -5.36
C SER A 152 6.78 2.96 -6.62
N LEU A 153 6.28 2.36 -7.69
CA LEU A 153 6.91 2.32 -9.01
C LEU A 153 5.85 2.59 -10.08
N GLU A 154 6.19 3.45 -11.06
CA GLU A 154 5.33 3.77 -12.19
C GLU A 154 6.09 3.68 -13.51
N ARG A 155 5.45 3.10 -14.53
CA ARG A 155 5.93 3.15 -15.89
C ARG A 155 5.49 4.45 -16.55
N LEU A 156 6.43 5.26 -16.99
CA LEU A 156 6.18 6.53 -17.67
C LEU A 156 5.77 6.29 -19.13
N LYS A 157 5.13 7.28 -19.75
CA LYS A 157 4.66 7.18 -21.16
C LYS A 157 5.77 6.92 -22.17
N ASN A 158 7.01 7.37 -21.88
CA ASN A 158 8.18 7.11 -22.70
C ASN A 158 8.78 5.71 -22.51
N GLY A 159 8.20 4.90 -21.60
CA GLY A 159 8.64 3.54 -21.26
C GLY A 159 9.73 3.46 -20.20
N ASP A 160 10.18 4.58 -19.65
CA ASP A 160 11.05 4.61 -18.45
C ASP A 160 10.26 4.22 -17.21
N TYR A 161 10.95 3.98 -16.10
CA TYR A 161 10.34 3.74 -14.80
C TYR A 161 10.75 4.79 -13.79
N MET A 162 9.77 5.30 -13.05
CA MET A 162 9.97 6.20 -11.90
C MET A 162 9.68 5.43 -10.62
N ALA A 163 10.64 5.41 -9.70
CA ALA A 163 10.48 4.84 -8.37
C ALA A 163 10.54 5.96 -7.32
N LEU A 164 9.71 5.83 -6.28
CA LEU A 164 9.57 6.83 -5.22
C LEU A 164 9.97 6.25 -3.86
N PHE A 165 10.64 7.06 -3.04
CA PHE A 165 11.01 6.75 -1.67
C PHE A 165 11.12 8.04 -0.84
N HIS A 166 11.46 7.94 0.44
CA HIS A 166 11.70 9.13 1.26
C HIS A 166 12.98 8.99 2.10
N ASP A 167 13.44 10.11 2.62
CA ASP A 167 14.50 10.20 3.61
C ASP A 167 14.09 11.19 4.72
N ASP A 168 14.57 10.96 5.93
CA ASP A 168 14.37 11.83 7.10
C ASP A 168 15.59 12.70 7.43
N GLY A 169 16.43 12.94 6.41
CA GLY A 169 17.68 13.71 6.51
C GLY A 169 18.88 12.90 7.01
N ARG A 170 18.77 11.55 7.07
CA ARG A 170 19.90 10.70 7.46
C ARG A 170 20.84 10.37 6.31
N PHE A 171 20.34 10.34 5.07
CA PHE A 171 21.12 9.95 3.88
C PHE A 171 21.40 11.11 2.92
N PHE A 172 20.49 12.08 2.82
CA PHE A 172 20.62 13.25 1.96
C PHE A 172 20.81 14.52 2.80
N ARG A 173 22.08 14.96 2.92
CA ARG A 173 22.42 16.13 3.75
C ARG A 173 22.17 17.47 3.05
N ASP A 174 22.15 17.47 1.71
CA ASP A 174 22.01 18.67 0.89
C ASP A 174 20.55 19.21 0.86
N ALA A 175 19.57 18.37 1.20
CA ALA A 175 18.16 18.75 1.26
C ALA A 175 17.77 19.46 2.57
N GLY A 176 18.70 19.64 3.51
CA GLY A 176 18.42 20.34 4.74
C GLY A 176 18.96 19.68 6.01
N LYS A 177 18.47 20.15 7.13
CA LYS A 177 18.86 19.74 8.47
C LYS A 177 18.38 18.31 8.75
N LYS A 178 19.13 17.55 9.54
CA LYS A 178 18.70 16.26 10.10
C LYS A 178 17.28 16.41 10.69
N GLY A 179 16.40 15.47 10.35
CA GLY A 179 15.00 15.46 10.78
C GLY A 179 14.03 16.15 9.82
N VAL A 180 14.45 16.56 8.62
CA VAL A 180 13.53 17.04 7.58
C VAL A 180 13.20 15.87 6.66
N PHE A 181 11.92 15.57 6.54
CA PHE A 181 11.42 14.54 5.64
C PHE A 181 11.33 15.09 4.21
N VAL A 182 11.91 14.35 3.27
CA VAL A 182 11.89 14.66 1.84
C VAL A 182 11.51 13.42 1.06
N VAL A 183 10.58 13.56 0.14
CA VAL A 183 10.20 12.52 -0.83
C VAL A 183 11.05 12.69 -2.07
N TYR A 184 11.61 11.58 -2.55
CA TYR A 184 12.49 11.51 -3.70
C TYR A 184 11.92 10.64 -4.80
N LYS A 185 12.28 10.93 -6.05
CA LYS A 185 12.15 10.05 -7.21
C LYS A 185 13.52 9.62 -7.71
N THR A 186 13.59 8.47 -8.35
CA THR A 186 14.70 8.06 -9.23
C THR A 186 14.14 7.43 -10.49
N ILE A 187 14.87 7.52 -11.60
CA ILE A 187 14.42 7.08 -12.93
C ILE A 187 15.33 5.97 -13.46
N SER A 188 14.69 4.91 -13.96
CA SER A 188 15.36 3.89 -14.77
C SER A 188 14.94 4.02 -16.23
N ARG A 189 15.93 4.06 -17.15
CA ARG A 189 15.72 4.18 -18.60
C ARG A 189 15.89 2.85 -19.35
N ASP A 190 16.28 1.80 -18.64
CA ASP A 190 16.66 0.49 -19.17
C ASP A 190 15.84 -0.68 -18.62
N GLY A 191 14.60 -0.37 -18.21
CA GLY A 191 13.66 -1.37 -17.69
C GLY A 191 14.04 -1.90 -16.32
N GLY A 192 14.50 -1.03 -15.42
CA GLY A 192 14.76 -1.34 -14.02
C GLY A 192 16.15 -1.95 -13.76
N ARG A 193 17.07 -1.97 -14.72
CA ARG A 193 18.43 -2.51 -14.51
C ARG A 193 19.32 -1.53 -13.78
N THR A 194 19.27 -0.25 -14.17
CA THR A 194 20.02 0.83 -13.51
C THR A 194 19.11 2.00 -13.14
N TRP A 195 19.51 2.77 -12.15
CA TRP A 195 18.74 3.87 -11.59
C TRP A 195 19.59 5.13 -11.53
N GLY A 196 18.98 6.26 -11.89
CA GLY A 196 19.61 7.56 -11.88
C GLY A 196 19.79 8.13 -10.46
N ALA A 197 20.45 9.26 -10.37
CA ALA A 197 20.55 10.01 -9.12
C ALA A 197 19.14 10.40 -8.61
N PRO A 198 18.89 10.32 -7.30
CA PRO A 198 17.63 10.77 -6.73
C PRO A 198 17.40 12.27 -6.86
N GLU A 199 16.15 12.66 -7.09
CA GLU A 199 15.70 14.04 -7.16
C GLU A 199 14.59 14.27 -6.13
N ALA A 200 14.66 15.35 -5.33
CA ALA A 200 13.62 15.72 -4.38
C ALA A 200 12.35 16.18 -5.12
N ILE A 201 11.17 15.71 -4.66
CA ILE A 201 9.88 16.04 -5.28
C ILE A 201 8.90 16.69 -4.31
N ALA A 202 9.00 16.44 -3.01
CA ALA A 202 8.15 17.07 -2.01
C ALA A 202 8.83 17.15 -0.65
N SER A 203 8.64 18.27 0.02
CA SER A 203 9.05 18.52 1.41
C SER A 203 8.28 19.71 1.94
N ARG A 204 7.99 19.74 3.24
CA ARG A 204 7.41 20.91 3.92
C ARG A 204 7.98 21.00 5.33
N PRO A 205 8.22 22.23 5.84
CA PRO A 205 8.83 22.39 7.17
C PRO A 205 7.86 22.09 8.32
N ASP A 206 6.55 22.15 8.07
CA ASP A 206 5.49 21.98 9.08
C ASP A 206 4.93 20.57 9.19
N VAL A 207 5.33 19.65 8.29
CA VAL A 207 4.88 18.25 8.24
C VAL A 207 6.00 17.30 7.80
N ASP A 208 5.90 16.03 8.17
CA ASP A 208 6.83 14.98 7.79
C ASP A 208 6.18 14.07 6.74
N LEU A 209 6.40 14.40 5.46
CA LEU A 209 5.83 13.65 4.33
C LEU A 209 6.68 12.43 3.98
N CYS A 210 6.07 11.25 3.95
CA CYS A 210 6.77 9.99 3.70
C CYS A 210 5.88 8.93 3.03
N GLU A 211 6.44 7.75 2.77
CA GLU A 211 5.77 6.55 2.25
C GLU A 211 4.92 6.81 1.00
N PRO A 212 5.51 7.30 -0.09
CA PRO A 212 4.77 7.69 -1.29
C PRO A 212 4.02 6.52 -1.94
N GLY A 213 2.70 6.64 -2.07
CA GLY A 213 1.80 5.71 -2.76
C GLY A 213 1.27 6.33 -4.06
N LEU A 214 1.65 5.80 -5.21
CA LEU A 214 1.41 6.40 -6.51
C LEU A 214 0.14 5.85 -7.16
N VAL A 215 -0.62 6.71 -7.85
CA VAL A 215 -1.74 6.34 -8.71
C VAL A 215 -1.82 7.27 -9.91
N ARG A 216 -1.96 6.71 -11.12
CA ARG A 216 -2.16 7.47 -12.36
C ARG A 216 -3.65 7.73 -12.59
N SER A 217 -4.00 8.89 -13.13
CA SER A 217 -5.39 9.21 -13.50
C SER A 217 -5.95 8.25 -14.56
N PRO A 218 -7.27 8.04 -14.63
CA PRO A 218 -7.88 7.11 -15.59
C PRO A 218 -7.60 7.47 -17.06
N ASP A 219 -7.46 8.76 -17.38
CA ASP A 219 -7.10 9.24 -18.71
C ASP A 219 -5.59 9.21 -18.98
N GLY A 220 -4.80 8.78 -18.00
CA GLY A 220 -3.35 8.64 -18.08
C GLY A 220 -2.56 9.95 -18.05
N LYS A 221 -3.21 11.12 -17.87
CA LYS A 221 -2.53 12.42 -18.03
C LYS A 221 -1.87 12.93 -16.78
N GLN A 222 -2.36 12.54 -15.61
CA GLN A 222 -1.87 13.01 -14.32
C GLN A 222 -1.39 11.84 -13.44
N ILE A 223 -0.37 12.06 -12.66
CA ILE A 223 0.09 11.17 -11.60
C ILE A 223 -0.22 11.84 -10.26
N ALA A 224 -0.88 11.14 -9.35
CA ALA A 224 -1.04 11.54 -7.97
C ALA A 224 -0.18 10.67 -7.05
N VAL A 225 0.38 11.25 -5.98
CA VAL A 225 1.13 10.53 -4.96
C VAL A 225 0.52 10.85 -3.60
N LEU A 226 -0.03 9.81 -2.96
CA LEU A 226 -0.49 9.87 -1.58
C LEU A 226 0.71 9.78 -0.64
N LEU A 227 0.73 10.63 0.38
CA LEU A 227 1.85 10.77 1.32
C LEU A 227 1.32 10.66 2.74
N ARG A 228 1.92 9.78 3.53
CA ARG A 228 1.73 9.73 4.97
C ARG A 228 2.24 11.02 5.61
N GLU A 229 1.50 11.55 6.60
CA GLU A 229 1.98 12.58 7.50
C GLU A 229 2.46 11.92 8.82
N ASN A 230 3.77 11.91 9.03
CA ASN A 230 4.40 11.11 10.09
C ASN A 230 4.23 11.69 11.50
N ARG A 231 4.04 13.01 11.65
CA ARG A 231 3.80 13.67 12.96
C ARG A 231 2.41 13.41 13.52
N ARG A 232 1.46 12.94 12.70
CA ARG A 232 0.05 12.76 13.07
C ARG A 232 -0.65 14.06 13.47
N ALA A 233 -0.13 15.20 13.05
CA ALA A 233 -0.69 16.52 13.33
C ALA A 233 -1.74 16.96 12.30
N LYS A 234 -1.69 16.37 11.10
CA LYS A 234 -2.57 16.67 9.97
C LYS A 234 -3.03 15.38 9.30
N HIS A 235 -3.91 15.51 8.29
CA HIS A 235 -4.29 14.40 7.42
C HIS A 235 -3.08 13.93 6.58
N SER A 236 -3.23 12.82 5.87
CA SER A 236 -2.33 12.46 4.78
C SER A 236 -2.41 13.50 3.66
N PHE A 237 -1.40 13.54 2.81
CA PHE A 237 -1.27 14.53 1.75
C PHE A 237 -1.33 13.89 0.37
N VAL A 238 -1.56 14.72 -0.64
CA VAL A 238 -1.42 14.37 -2.05
C VAL A 238 -0.63 15.45 -2.78
N ILE A 239 0.26 15.02 -3.67
CA ILE A 239 0.89 15.84 -4.72
C ILE A 239 0.51 15.30 -6.08
N THR A 240 0.51 16.15 -7.10
CA THR A 240 0.18 15.75 -8.49
C THR A 240 1.22 16.24 -9.48
N SER A 241 1.36 15.50 -10.58
CA SER A 241 2.19 15.87 -11.73
C SER A 241 1.42 15.66 -13.02
N ASP A 242 1.43 16.65 -13.91
CA ASP A 242 0.80 16.61 -15.25
C ASP A 242 1.81 16.34 -16.37
N ASP A 243 3.09 16.20 -16.05
CA ASP A 243 4.22 16.13 -16.97
C ASP A 243 5.14 14.92 -16.71
N GLU A 244 4.54 13.78 -16.32
CA GLU A 244 5.24 12.52 -16.09
C GLU A 244 6.29 12.60 -14.96
N GLY A 245 6.01 13.41 -13.92
CA GLY A 245 6.86 13.53 -12.75
C GLY A 245 8.04 14.50 -12.91
N VAL A 246 8.04 15.37 -13.93
CA VAL A 246 9.04 16.42 -14.09
C VAL A 246 8.82 17.52 -13.06
N THR A 247 7.57 18.00 -12.95
CA THR A 247 7.16 18.97 -11.93
C THR A 247 6.02 18.44 -11.06
N TRP A 248 5.88 18.98 -9.86
CA TRP A 248 4.91 18.54 -8.86
C TRP A 248 4.17 19.71 -8.24
N SER A 249 2.90 19.49 -7.92
CA SER A 249 2.11 20.47 -7.18
C SER A 249 2.59 20.59 -5.72
N GLU A 250 2.19 21.70 -5.06
CA GLU A 250 2.30 21.80 -3.61
C GLU A 250 1.50 20.69 -2.91
N PRO A 251 2.01 20.13 -1.80
CA PRO A 251 1.29 19.11 -1.02
C PRO A 251 0.00 19.67 -0.42
N ARG A 252 -1.12 18.95 -0.63
CA ARG A 252 -2.45 19.27 -0.08
C ARG A 252 -2.97 18.11 0.75
N GLU A 253 -3.68 18.43 1.85
CA GLU A 253 -4.33 17.39 2.65
C GLU A 253 -5.43 16.66 1.86
N VAL A 254 -5.51 15.34 2.05
CA VAL A 254 -6.63 14.51 1.58
C VAL A 254 -7.76 14.50 2.59
N ALA A 255 -8.89 13.91 2.25
CA ALA A 255 -9.99 13.73 3.19
C ALA A 255 -9.57 12.86 4.40
N LEU A 256 -10.22 13.10 5.56
CA LEU A 256 -10.01 12.30 6.77
C LEU A 256 -10.18 10.81 6.51
N SER A 257 -11.16 10.42 5.70
CA SER A 257 -11.44 9.03 5.32
C SER A 257 -10.32 8.30 4.57
N LEU A 258 -9.35 9.04 4.04
CA LEU A 258 -8.16 8.51 3.33
C LEU A 258 -6.86 8.83 4.09
N THR A 259 -6.96 9.19 5.37
CA THR A 259 -5.79 9.50 6.20
C THR A 259 -5.23 8.23 6.84
N GLY A 260 -3.94 7.97 6.58
CA GLY A 260 -3.27 6.77 7.10
C GLY A 260 -1.87 6.58 6.55
N ASP A 261 -1.38 5.34 6.62
CA ASP A 261 -0.02 4.96 6.29
C ASP A 261 0.02 3.98 5.13
N ARG A 262 1.03 4.12 4.28
CA ARG A 262 1.37 3.15 3.23
C ARG A 262 0.19 2.85 2.30
N HIS A 263 -0.32 3.86 1.63
CA HIS A 263 -1.41 3.73 0.67
C HIS A 263 -0.99 2.92 -0.57
N VAL A 264 -1.80 1.91 -0.92
CA VAL A 264 -1.66 1.15 -2.17
C VAL A 264 -3.00 1.16 -2.89
N ALA A 265 -3.01 1.59 -4.15
CA ALA A 265 -4.22 1.81 -4.95
C ALA A 265 -4.26 0.94 -6.20
N LYS A 266 -5.43 0.42 -6.53
CA LYS A 266 -5.71 -0.25 -7.83
C LYS A 266 -7.10 0.12 -8.31
N TYR A 267 -7.24 0.25 -9.63
CA TYR A 267 -8.53 0.45 -10.27
C TYR A 267 -9.35 -0.84 -10.32
N ALA A 268 -10.62 -0.72 -10.00
CA ALA A 268 -11.64 -1.73 -10.32
C ALA A 268 -12.00 -1.71 -11.81
N LYS A 269 -12.78 -2.71 -12.25
CA LYS A 269 -13.25 -2.78 -13.66
C LYS A 269 -14.18 -1.62 -14.07
N ASP A 270 -14.87 -1.03 -13.11
CA ASP A 270 -15.79 0.10 -13.30
C ASP A 270 -15.12 1.48 -13.23
N GLY A 271 -13.80 1.51 -13.10
CA GLY A 271 -12.99 2.74 -13.04
C GLY A 271 -12.87 3.39 -11.68
N ARG A 272 -13.54 2.84 -10.64
CA ARG A 272 -13.31 3.28 -9.26
C ARG A 272 -11.98 2.75 -8.72
N LEU A 273 -11.45 3.43 -7.72
CA LEU A 273 -10.28 3.02 -6.96
C LEU A 273 -10.68 2.26 -5.69
N PHE A 274 -9.96 1.19 -5.42
CA PHE A 274 -9.80 0.66 -4.08
C PHE A 274 -8.40 1.04 -3.59
N VAL A 275 -8.33 1.73 -2.45
CA VAL A 275 -7.08 2.12 -1.79
C VAL A 275 -7.02 1.43 -0.44
N THR A 276 -5.98 0.66 -0.17
CA THR A 276 -5.78 -0.01 1.11
C THR A 276 -4.61 0.59 1.87
N PHE A 277 -4.71 0.65 3.21
CA PHE A 277 -3.73 1.32 4.06
C PHE A 277 -3.98 0.99 5.54
N ARG A 278 -3.05 1.38 6.43
CA ARG A 278 -3.31 1.42 7.86
C ARG A 278 -4.03 2.71 8.20
N ASP A 279 -5.18 2.62 8.85
CA ASP A 279 -5.88 3.81 9.33
C ASP A 279 -5.14 4.43 10.52
N MET A 280 -4.80 5.70 10.40
CA MET A 280 -4.19 6.47 11.48
C MET A 280 -4.90 7.81 11.71
N ALA A 281 -6.12 7.95 11.18
CA ALA A 281 -6.90 9.16 11.34
C ALA A 281 -7.30 9.38 12.81
N ALA A 282 -7.14 10.61 13.28
CA ALA A 282 -7.54 10.99 14.64
C ALA A 282 -9.06 10.82 14.80
N GLY A 283 -9.48 10.14 15.87
CA GLY A 283 -10.90 9.90 16.15
C GLY A 283 -11.57 8.87 15.26
N SER A 284 -10.83 8.17 14.41
CA SER A 284 -11.37 7.05 13.62
C SER A 284 -11.69 5.86 14.51
N GLU A 285 -12.83 5.23 14.25
CA GLU A 285 -13.25 3.98 14.91
C GLU A 285 -12.42 2.75 14.46
N THR A 286 -11.66 2.90 13.38
CA THR A 286 -10.76 1.87 12.82
C THR A 286 -9.30 2.27 12.94
N LYS A 287 -8.95 3.18 13.86
CA LYS A 287 -7.57 3.61 14.05
C LYS A 287 -6.67 2.44 14.47
N GLY A 288 -5.60 2.23 13.73
CA GLY A 288 -4.67 1.10 13.90
C GLY A 288 -5.00 -0.12 13.05
N ASP A 289 -6.21 -0.17 12.47
CA ASP A 289 -6.68 -1.30 11.68
C ASP A 289 -6.18 -1.28 10.24
N TRP A 290 -6.31 -2.42 9.61
CA TRP A 290 -6.18 -2.57 8.17
C TRP A 290 -7.49 -2.23 7.48
N VAL A 291 -7.46 -1.19 6.67
CA VAL A 291 -8.66 -0.66 6.02
C VAL A 291 -8.51 -0.53 4.52
N GLY A 292 -9.66 -0.37 3.87
CA GLY A 292 -9.79 0.05 2.49
C GLY A 292 -10.67 1.29 2.37
N TRP A 293 -10.48 2.03 1.29
CA TRP A 293 -11.29 3.17 0.87
C TRP A 293 -11.73 2.96 -0.58
N VAL A 294 -12.97 3.31 -0.89
CA VAL A 294 -13.53 3.23 -2.24
C VAL A 294 -13.98 4.61 -2.69
N GLY A 295 -13.54 5.01 -3.88
CA GLY A 295 -13.88 6.29 -4.48
C GLY A 295 -13.31 6.42 -5.89
N ASN A 296 -13.26 7.64 -6.40
CA ASN A 296 -12.69 7.97 -7.70
C ASN A 296 -11.35 8.69 -7.56
N TYR A 297 -10.55 8.72 -8.63
CA TYR A 297 -9.32 9.50 -8.69
C TYR A 297 -9.55 10.98 -8.32
N ASP A 298 -10.64 11.56 -8.84
CA ASP A 298 -11.07 12.93 -8.55
C ASP A 298 -11.32 13.18 -7.05
N ASP A 299 -11.76 12.18 -6.31
CA ASP A 299 -11.99 12.33 -4.87
C ASP A 299 -10.66 12.50 -4.12
N ILE A 300 -9.62 11.79 -4.53
CA ILE A 300 -8.26 11.95 -3.99
C ILE A 300 -7.75 13.36 -4.25
N VAL A 301 -7.71 13.75 -5.53
CA VAL A 301 -7.09 15.04 -5.92
C VAL A 301 -7.91 16.27 -5.55
N LYS A 302 -9.20 16.11 -5.24
CA LYS A 302 -10.09 17.20 -4.78
C LYS A 302 -10.38 17.15 -3.28
N GLY A 303 -9.78 16.23 -2.53
CA GLY A 303 -9.95 16.10 -1.08
C GLY A 303 -11.37 15.71 -0.65
N ARG A 304 -12.07 14.88 -1.45
CA ARG A 304 -13.41 14.40 -1.13
C ARG A 304 -13.36 13.11 -0.32
N THR A 305 -14.39 12.83 0.45
CA THR A 305 -14.47 11.67 1.36
C THR A 305 -14.49 10.31 0.66
N GLY A 306 -14.85 10.25 -0.64
CA GLY A 306 -15.10 8.99 -1.34
C GLY A 306 -16.51 8.45 -1.06
N GLN A 307 -16.71 7.15 -1.32
CA GLN A 307 -18.03 6.53 -1.27
C GLN A 307 -18.27 5.77 0.04
N TYR A 308 -17.31 4.93 0.46
CA TYR A 308 -17.37 4.18 1.71
C TYR A 308 -15.96 3.66 2.09
N ARG A 309 -15.83 3.23 3.34
CA ARG A 309 -14.66 2.54 3.85
C ARG A 309 -14.95 1.08 4.11
N VAL A 310 -13.87 0.32 4.23
CA VAL A 310 -13.91 -1.11 4.55
C VAL A 310 -12.92 -1.39 5.67
N ARG A 311 -13.35 -1.93 6.80
CA ARG A 311 -12.46 -2.60 7.73
C ARG A 311 -12.17 -3.98 7.18
N LEU A 312 -10.95 -4.24 6.75
CA LEU A 312 -10.52 -5.54 6.24
C LEU A 312 -10.24 -6.51 7.38
N MET A 313 -9.49 -6.03 8.37
CA MET A 313 -9.23 -6.75 9.62
C MET A 313 -9.07 -5.77 10.79
N ASP A 314 -9.52 -6.21 11.96
CA ASP A 314 -9.35 -5.55 13.24
C ASP A 314 -7.99 -5.93 13.83
N ASN A 315 -7.17 -4.93 14.15
CA ASN A 315 -5.84 -5.12 14.73
C ASN A 315 -5.93 -5.06 16.26
N THR A 316 -5.48 -6.12 16.94
CA THR A 316 -5.52 -6.18 18.41
C THR A 316 -4.45 -5.34 19.11
N ASP A 317 -3.57 -4.69 18.35
CA ASP A 317 -2.57 -3.73 18.82
C ASP A 317 -2.90 -2.33 18.26
N ASP A 318 -2.41 -1.27 18.93
CA ASP A 318 -2.85 0.11 18.67
C ASP A 318 -2.44 0.66 17.29
N TRP A 319 -1.38 0.14 16.65
CA TRP A 319 -0.86 0.74 15.44
C TRP A 319 -0.01 -0.16 14.52
N ASP A 320 0.53 -1.28 15.03
CA ASP A 320 1.49 -2.09 14.28
C ASP A 320 0.80 -3.07 13.34
N SER A 321 0.36 -2.56 12.19
CA SER A 321 -0.29 -3.33 11.13
C SER A 321 -0.12 -2.69 9.76
N ALA A 322 -0.60 -3.35 8.74
CA ALA A 322 -1.00 -2.86 7.41
C ALA A 322 0.02 -2.02 6.63
N TYR A 323 1.07 -2.68 6.15
CA TYR A 323 1.83 -2.29 4.96
C TYR A 323 1.40 -3.21 3.81
N PRO A 324 0.33 -2.90 3.08
CA PRO A 324 -0.35 -3.89 2.24
C PRO A 324 0.28 -4.06 0.86
N GLY A 325 0.18 -5.28 0.33
CA GLY A 325 0.14 -5.56 -1.10
C GLY A 325 -1.32 -5.53 -1.59
N LEU A 326 -1.55 -5.16 -2.84
CA LEU A 326 -2.88 -5.11 -3.45
C LEU A 326 -2.81 -5.51 -4.91
N GLU A 327 -3.55 -6.54 -5.30
CA GLU A 327 -3.66 -6.99 -6.68
C GLU A 327 -5.12 -7.10 -7.12
N ARG A 328 -5.38 -6.79 -8.39
CA ARG A 328 -6.68 -7.00 -9.03
C ARG A 328 -6.57 -8.13 -10.05
N LEU A 329 -7.31 -9.19 -9.81
CA LEU A 329 -7.35 -10.35 -10.70
C LEU A 329 -8.20 -10.09 -11.97
N PRO A 330 -8.04 -10.89 -13.04
CA PRO A 330 -8.80 -10.72 -14.28
C PRO A 330 -10.31 -10.83 -14.11
N ASP A 331 -10.79 -11.63 -13.14
CA ASP A 331 -12.21 -11.74 -12.79
C ASP A 331 -12.78 -10.45 -12.15
N GLY A 332 -11.91 -9.53 -11.74
CA GLY A 332 -12.25 -8.26 -11.10
C GLY A 332 -12.22 -8.31 -9.58
N SER A 333 -11.94 -9.47 -8.98
CA SER A 333 -11.71 -9.55 -7.55
C SER A 333 -10.38 -8.91 -7.17
N PHE A 334 -10.34 -8.36 -5.97
CA PHE A 334 -9.13 -7.89 -5.33
C PHE A 334 -8.58 -8.96 -4.40
N VAL A 335 -7.25 -9.05 -4.36
CA VAL A 335 -6.50 -9.77 -3.34
C VAL A 335 -5.60 -8.74 -2.68
N THR A 336 -5.80 -8.51 -1.40
CA THR A 336 -4.96 -7.62 -0.61
C THR A 336 -4.35 -8.41 0.53
N THR A 337 -3.09 -8.13 0.85
CA THR A 337 -2.30 -8.96 1.76
C THR A 337 -1.48 -8.06 2.65
N THR A 338 -1.56 -8.27 3.98
CA THR A 338 -0.74 -7.52 4.93
C THR A 338 -0.54 -8.28 6.24
N TYR A 339 0.19 -7.66 7.14
CA TYR A 339 0.46 -8.14 8.49
C TYR A 339 -0.29 -7.33 9.54
N GLY A 340 -0.44 -7.92 10.71
CA GLY A 340 -0.96 -7.27 11.90
C GLY A 340 -1.04 -8.26 13.07
N HIS A 341 -1.37 -7.74 14.23
CA HIS A 341 -1.66 -8.52 15.43
C HIS A 341 -3.10 -9.05 15.41
N TRP A 342 -3.36 -10.02 14.51
CA TRP A 342 -4.70 -10.55 14.30
C TRP A 342 -5.19 -11.47 15.41
N THR A 343 -4.27 -11.93 16.26
CA THR A 343 -4.57 -12.75 17.44
C THR A 343 -3.92 -12.10 18.67
N LYS A 344 -4.73 -11.78 19.68
CA LYS A 344 -4.26 -11.12 20.89
C LYS A 344 -3.15 -11.92 21.58
N GLY A 345 -2.03 -11.24 21.87
CA GLY A 345 -0.88 -11.82 22.55
C GLY A 345 0.09 -12.59 21.65
N GLU A 346 -0.14 -12.63 20.34
CA GLU A 346 0.78 -13.22 19.38
C GLU A 346 1.60 -12.15 18.64
N GLN A 347 2.75 -12.57 18.11
CA GLN A 347 3.51 -11.77 17.16
C GLN A 347 2.69 -11.57 15.88
N PRO A 348 2.87 -10.44 15.15
CA PRO A 348 2.13 -10.20 13.93
C PRO A 348 2.48 -11.23 12.85
N TYR A 349 1.48 -11.54 12.04
CA TYR A 349 1.59 -12.47 10.95
C TYR A 349 0.82 -11.99 9.71
N ILE A 350 1.07 -12.60 8.56
CA ILE A 350 0.55 -12.14 7.28
C ILE A 350 -0.74 -12.88 6.93
N VAL A 351 -1.77 -12.10 6.59
CA VAL A 351 -3.07 -12.56 6.09
C VAL A 351 -3.36 -11.93 4.74
N SER A 352 -4.00 -12.68 3.87
CA SER A 352 -4.55 -12.24 2.60
C SER A 352 -6.08 -12.26 2.68
N VAL A 353 -6.73 -11.22 2.14
CA VAL A 353 -8.20 -11.06 2.08
C VAL A 353 -8.62 -10.87 0.63
N ARG A 354 -9.65 -11.61 0.20
CA ARG A 354 -10.18 -11.53 -1.16
C ARG A 354 -11.62 -11.04 -1.16
N PHE A 355 -11.97 -10.14 -2.09
CA PHE A 355 -13.31 -9.56 -2.24
C PHE A 355 -13.52 -8.97 -3.65
N THR A 356 -14.76 -8.57 -3.95
CA THR A 356 -15.13 -7.79 -5.13
C THR A 356 -15.77 -6.47 -4.70
N LEU A 357 -15.67 -5.40 -5.52
CA LEU A 357 -16.39 -4.16 -5.20
C LEU A 357 -17.91 -4.37 -5.24
N ALA A 358 -18.43 -5.24 -6.09
CA ALA A 358 -19.86 -5.50 -6.19
C ALA A 358 -20.47 -6.04 -4.89
N GLU A 359 -19.75 -6.93 -4.18
CA GLU A 359 -20.18 -7.39 -2.86
C GLU A 359 -20.09 -6.31 -1.78
N LEU A 360 -19.02 -5.50 -1.81
CA LEU A 360 -18.85 -4.38 -0.88
C LEU A 360 -19.93 -3.32 -1.08
N ASP A 361 -20.26 -2.98 -2.33
CA ASP A 361 -21.36 -2.07 -2.69
C ASP A 361 -22.69 -2.54 -2.14
N THR A 362 -22.93 -3.86 -2.19
CA THR A 362 -24.16 -4.44 -1.66
C THR A 362 -24.25 -4.26 -0.14
N ARG A 363 -23.15 -4.52 0.58
CA ARG A 363 -23.05 -4.30 2.02
C ARG A 363 -23.16 -2.80 2.37
N ALA A 364 -22.45 -1.92 1.66
CA ALA A 364 -22.49 -0.48 1.90
C ALA A 364 -23.91 0.11 1.75
N ARG A 365 -24.65 -0.32 0.72
CA ARG A 365 -26.06 0.10 0.53
C ARG A 365 -27.00 -0.29 1.67
N THR A 366 -26.73 -1.40 2.37
CA THR A 366 -27.55 -1.79 3.54
C THR A 366 -27.30 -0.92 4.76
N LEU A 367 -26.15 -0.24 4.83
CA LEU A 367 -25.77 0.64 5.94
C LEU A 367 -26.34 2.06 5.81
N ILE A 368 -26.82 2.44 4.62
CA ILE A 368 -27.39 3.77 4.34
C ILE A 368 -28.92 3.78 4.49
N ARG A 369 -29.55 2.61 4.56
CA ARG A 369 -30.99 2.43 4.75
C ARG A 369 -31.35 2.36 6.24
#